data_00c480ed6f4914925990f15fada9ae89
#
_entry.id   00c480ed6f4914925990f15fada9ae89
#
_cell.length_a   1.000
_cell.length_b   1.000
_cell.length_c   1.000
_cell.angle_alpha   90.00
_cell.angle_beta   90.00
_cell.angle_gamma   90.00
#
_symmetry.space_group_name_H-M   'P 1'
#
loop_
_entity.id
_entity.type
_entity.pdbx_description
1 polymer ?
#
loop_
_entity_poly.entity_id
_entity_poly.type
_entity_poly.pdbx_seq_one_letter_code
_entity_poly.pdbx_strand_id
1 'polypeptide(L)'
;MKTTIVSVLLLIMGCLQGLSQIGSWKVYPSYHDITDVQPAGNIVYVLASGGLFCYDKDDNSIQTFDKKTGLNDVEISHIAYSSAAKRLIIVYKNNNIDLLDSKGNVTNIADYYKKSLTEDKTIHSIYVNGSYAYLSTGFGIVKLNVSDAEISDTYFLGFRVDWTLIQQNKIIAASMTHGKYAADLSANLLDKKNWKRIGNYSENNKEVDKELWNKMESMRPEGPKYNHFYFLKFINNRLYTSGGGFESEGISLSHPGIIQVLEDGQWHIYQDDIQKTTGYSYSEINCLAIDPKDENHVFAGGRTGLYEFQNGKLTKYYNKDNSILMPAVDKGKELDNEYVLINGLLFDEERHLWILNNQTKGQSIIELLPDGTMKSHHQPSLMRNGVSPSLLYHPMFDSRGLLWFGNGNYKFPALFCYDRKTETLHTITNFINQDGNSLKTTAVKYIAEDMENNLWIGTNTGVLLLEASKINQLPDVTFTQIKIPRNDGTNLADYLLAGVDITCIAVDKSNRKWFGTGSNGVYLI
;
A
#
# COMPACT_ATOMS: atom_id res chain seq x y z
N MET A 1 40.49 -2.73 39.99
CA MET A 1 40.37 -3.75 38.92
C MET A 1 38.98 -4.33 38.74
N LYS A 2 38.23 -4.76 39.78
CA LYS A 2 36.87 -5.31 39.61
C LYS A 2 35.86 -4.28 39.08
N THR A 3 35.91 -3.03 39.53
CA THR A 3 35.01 -1.94 39.09
C THR A 3 35.27 -1.52 37.63
N THR A 4 36.50 -1.53 37.16
CA THR A 4 36.85 -1.19 35.77
C THR A 4 36.39 -2.25 34.78
N ILE A 5 36.42 -3.54 35.18
CA ILE A 5 35.94 -4.67 34.35
C ILE A 5 34.42 -4.61 34.18
N VAL A 6 33.67 -4.27 35.24
CA VAL A 6 32.20 -4.12 35.18
C VAL A 6 31.81 -2.94 34.29
N SER A 7 32.52 -1.81 34.36
CA SER A 7 32.25 -0.65 33.49
C SER A 7 32.55 -0.94 32.02
N VAL A 8 33.60 -1.70 31.70
CA VAL A 8 33.91 -2.12 30.33
C VAL A 8 32.87 -3.14 29.81
N LEU A 9 32.42 -4.07 30.65
CA LEU A 9 31.35 -5.00 30.29
C LEU A 9 30.01 -4.30 30.03
N LEU A 10 29.66 -3.29 30.83
CA LEU A 10 28.46 -2.47 30.62
C LEU A 10 28.55 -1.60 29.35
N LEU A 11 29.75 -1.08 29.02
CA LEU A 11 29.98 -0.37 27.76
C LEU A 11 29.89 -1.30 26.53
N ILE A 12 30.40 -2.53 26.64
CA ILE A 12 30.29 -3.54 25.57
C ILE A 12 28.84 -4.00 25.39
N MET A 13 28.07 -4.17 26.48
CA MET A 13 26.64 -4.47 26.38
C MET A 13 25.81 -3.30 25.80
N GLY A 14 26.18 -2.06 26.08
CA GLY A 14 25.54 -0.87 25.50
C GLY A 14 25.80 -0.71 24.00
N CYS A 15 26.96 -1.17 23.50
CA CYS A 15 27.29 -1.12 22.07
C CYS A 15 26.67 -2.25 21.24
N LEU A 16 26.16 -3.31 21.87
CA LEU A 16 25.54 -4.44 21.15
C LEU A 16 24.06 -4.23 20.80
N GLN A 17 23.43 -3.16 21.27
CA GLN A 17 22.02 -2.86 20.95
C GLN A 17 21.80 -2.07 19.67
N GLY A 18 22.86 -1.72 18.93
CA GLY A 18 22.80 -0.89 17.72
C GLY A 18 23.10 -1.57 16.39
N LEU A 19 23.39 -2.86 16.37
CA LEU A 19 23.60 -3.58 15.12
C LEU A 19 22.30 -4.28 14.72
N SER A 20 21.47 -3.60 13.92
CA SER A 20 20.41 -4.31 13.20
C SER A 20 21.11 -5.39 12.37
N GLN A 21 20.87 -6.66 12.69
CA GLN A 21 21.36 -7.76 11.86
C GLN A 21 20.83 -7.56 10.45
N ILE A 22 21.76 -7.40 9.49
CA ILE A 22 21.41 -7.39 8.06
C ILE A 22 20.62 -8.66 7.79
N GLY A 23 19.36 -8.50 7.30
CA GLY A 23 18.44 -9.62 7.05
C GLY A 23 17.41 -9.88 8.16
N SER A 24 17.36 -9.08 9.24
CA SER A 24 16.24 -9.13 10.18
C SER A 24 15.04 -8.34 9.59
N TRP A 25 13.85 -8.97 9.61
CA TRP A 25 12.61 -8.35 9.16
C TRP A 25 11.71 -8.04 10.34
N LYS A 26 11.10 -6.86 10.36
CA LYS A 26 10.03 -6.51 11.27
C LYS A 26 8.78 -6.20 10.44
N VAL A 27 7.65 -6.74 10.83
CA VAL A 27 6.36 -6.54 10.18
C VAL A 27 5.57 -5.53 10.98
N TYR A 28 4.88 -4.61 10.30
CA TYR A 28 4.06 -3.56 10.92
C TYR A 28 2.63 -3.60 10.34
N PRO A 29 1.83 -4.62 10.64
CA PRO A 29 0.43 -4.66 10.22
C PRO A 29 -0.42 -3.69 11.02
N SER A 30 -1.49 -3.20 10.41
CA SER A 30 -2.56 -2.53 11.13
C SER A 30 -3.41 -3.55 11.89
N TYR A 31 -3.83 -3.16 13.12
CA TYR A 31 -4.82 -3.87 13.92
C TYR A 31 -5.98 -2.94 14.30
N HIS A 32 -6.20 -1.88 13.49
CA HIS A 32 -7.12 -0.81 13.88
C HIS A 32 -8.59 -1.21 13.76
N ASP A 33 -9.00 -1.80 12.64
CA ASP A 33 -10.40 -2.09 12.36
C ASP A 33 -10.70 -3.56 12.63
N ILE A 34 -11.29 -3.86 13.78
CA ILE A 34 -11.71 -5.22 14.14
C ILE A 34 -12.88 -5.63 13.25
N THR A 35 -12.75 -6.79 12.61
CA THR A 35 -13.78 -7.36 11.72
C THR A 35 -14.35 -8.68 12.21
N ASP A 36 -13.62 -9.43 13.05
CA ASP A 36 -14.12 -10.67 13.66
C ASP A 36 -13.42 -10.94 14.99
N VAL A 37 -14.16 -11.55 15.93
CA VAL A 37 -13.69 -11.95 17.25
C VAL A 37 -14.13 -13.38 17.53
N GLN A 38 -13.19 -14.30 17.77
CA GLN A 38 -13.43 -15.73 17.94
C GLN A 38 -12.95 -16.21 19.32
N PRO A 39 -13.86 -16.43 20.30
CA PRO A 39 -13.52 -17.01 21.59
C PRO A 39 -13.08 -18.48 21.47
N ALA A 40 -11.97 -18.83 22.11
CA ALA A 40 -11.38 -20.16 22.14
C ALA A 40 -10.96 -20.56 23.57
N GLY A 41 -11.92 -20.59 24.48
CA GLY A 41 -11.66 -20.77 25.91
C GLY A 41 -11.05 -19.52 26.54
N ASN A 42 -9.82 -19.61 27.04
CA ASN A 42 -9.11 -18.48 27.64
C ASN A 42 -8.48 -17.57 26.58
N ILE A 43 -8.27 -18.08 25.36
CA ILE A 43 -7.76 -17.31 24.25
C ILE A 43 -8.92 -16.67 23.45
N VAL A 44 -8.73 -15.44 23.02
CA VAL A 44 -9.62 -14.75 22.08
C VAL A 44 -8.82 -14.39 20.84
N TYR A 45 -9.15 -14.97 19.69
CA TYR A 45 -8.54 -14.60 18.42
C TYR A 45 -9.30 -13.44 17.80
N VAL A 46 -8.58 -12.48 17.25
CA VAL A 46 -9.12 -11.25 16.68
C VAL A 46 -8.56 -11.01 15.30
N LEU A 47 -9.45 -10.86 14.33
CA LEU A 47 -9.13 -10.40 13.00
C LEU A 47 -9.33 -8.89 12.95
N ALA A 48 -8.27 -8.15 12.64
CA ALA A 48 -8.31 -6.70 12.55
C ALA A 48 -7.47 -6.20 11.35
N SER A 49 -8.06 -5.39 10.49
CA SER A 49 -7.42 -4.82 9.28
C SER A 49 -6.65 -5.86 8.43
N GLY A 50 -7.13 -7.11 8.40
CA GLY A 50 -6.48 -8.23 7.72
C GLY A 50 -5.29 -8.85 8.46
N GLY A 51 -4.97 -8.38 9.67
CA GLY A 51 -3.99 -8.96 10.59
C GLY A 51 -4.66 -9.83 11.66
N LEU A 52 -3.91 -10.72 12.27
CA LEU A 52 -4.38 -11.61 13.34
C LEU A 52 -3.60 -11.38 14.62
N PHE A 53 -4.32 -11.21 15.71
CA PHE A 53 -3.74 -11.29 17.05
C PHE A 53 -4.61 -12.15 17.98
N CYS A 54 -4.07 -12.59 19.09
CA CYS A 54 -4.87 -13.16 20.16
C CYS A 54 -4.61 -12.44 21.48
N TYR A 55 -5.62 -12.52 22.34
CA TYR A 55 -5.60 -12.06 23.72
C TYR A 55 -5.79 -13.26 24.65
N ASP A 56 -4.87 -13.44 25.60
CA ASP A 56 -4.99 -14.44 26.65
C ASP A 56 -5.64 -13.80 27.88
N LYS A 57 -6.75 -14.39 28.35
CA LYS A 57 -7.51 -13.89 29.51
C LYS A 57 -6.83 -14.19 30.86
N ASP A 58 -5.92 -15.18 30.89
CA ASP A 58 -5.28 -15.61 32.13
C ASP A 58 -4.21 -14.64 32.61
N ASP A 59 -3.42 -14.11 31.67
CA ASP A 59 -2.31 -13.20 31.97
C ASP A 59 -2.41 -11.82 31.29
N ASN A 60 -3.49 -11.58 30.54
CA ASN A 60 -3.73 -10.37 29.73
C ASN A 60 -2.66 -10.11 28.64
N SER A 61 -1.96 -11.14 28.21
CA SER A 61 -0.97 -11.00 27.15
C SER A 61 -1.61 -10.91 25.76
N ILE A 62 -0.89 -10.27 24.84
CA ILE A 62 -1.27 -10.16 23.44
C ILE A 62 -0.16 -10.79 22.60
N GLN A 63 -0.55 -11.64 21.67
CA GLN A 63 0.35 -12.22 20.68
C GLN A 63 -0.15 -11.93 19.27
N THR A 64 0.74 -11.49 18.38
CA THR A 64 0.45 -11.25 16.96
C THR A 64 0.92 -12.41 16.10
N PHE A 65 0.22 -12.64 15.00
CA PHE A 65 0.55 -13.69 14.04
C PHE A 65 0.79 -13.10 12.66
N ASP A 66 1.90 -13.46 12.05
CA ASP A 66 2.33 -13.03 10.73
C ASP A 66 3.17 -14.13 10.03
N LYS A 67 3.72 -13.83 8.86
CA LYS A 67 4.58 -14.80 8.13
C LYS A 67 5.86 -15.17 8.89
N LYS A 68 6.35 -14.34 9.81
CA LYS A 68 7.52 -14.67 10.66
C LYS A 68 7.16 -15.65 11.77
N THR A 69 5.91 -15.60 12.24
CA THR A 69 5.39 -16.51 13.26
C THR A 69 4.79 -17.79 12.70
N GLY A 70 4.84 -17.97 11.37
CA GLY A 70 4.51 -19.23 10.69
C GLY A 70 3.26 -19.19 9.82
N LEU A 71 2.54 -18.07 9.69
CA LEU A 71 1.45 -17.95 8.74
C LEU A 71 1.99 -18.05 7.30
N ASN A 72 1.22 -18.70 6.42
CA ASN A 72 1.65 -18.95 5.05
C ASN A 72 1.36 -17.78 4.10
N ASP A 73 0.46 -16.86 4.48
CA ASP A 73 0.09 -15.75 3.63
C ASP A 73 -0.19 -14.47 4.42
N VAL A 74 -0.63 -13.42 3.73
CA VAL A 74 -1.01 -12.10 4.26
C VAL A 74 -2.46 -11.78 3.89
N GLU A 75 -3.03 -10.71 4.47
CA GLU A 75 -4.40 -10.25 4.21
C GLU A 75 -5.45 -11.33 4.49
N ILE A 76 -5.65 -11.59 5.77
CA ILE A 76 -6.68 -12.52 6.24
C ILE A 76 -8.07 -11.91 5.97
N SER A 77 -8.96 -12.70 5.36
CA SER A 77 -10.35 -12.30 5.08
C SER A 77 -11.35 -12.81 6.09
N HIS A 78 -11.14 -14.03 6.62
CA HIS A 78 -12.07 -14.66 7.57
C HIS A 78 -11.32 -15.51 8.57
N ILE A 79 -11.85 -15.59 9.80
CA ILE A 79 -11.42 -16.53 10.83
C ILE A 79 -12.64 -17.25 11.42
N ALA A 80 -12.45 -18.48 11.88
CA ALA A 80 -13.45 -19.21 12.66
C ALA A 80 -12.78 -20.27 13.54
N TYR A 81 -13.24 -20.43 14.78
CA TYR A 81 -12.66 -21.39 15.70
C TYR A 81 -13.49 -22.66 15.79
N SER A 82 -12.86 -23.83 15.63
CA SER A 82 -13.46 -25.13 15.92
C SER A 82 -13.05 -25.61 17.30
N SER A 83 -14.00 -25.59 18.24
CA SER A 83 -13.78 -26.08 19.61
C SER A 83 -13.55 -27.60 19.65
N ALA A 84 -14.15 -28.36 18.73
CA ALA A 84 -13.98 -29.81 18.63
C ALA A 84 -12.57 -30.19 18.12
N ALA A 85 -12.08 -29.51 17.09
CA ALA A 85 -10.73 -29.72 16.57
C ALA A 85 -9.65 -28.94 17.34
N LYS A 86 -10.03 -27.99 18.18
CA LYS A 86 -9.15 -27.05 18.91
C LYS A 86 -8.20 -26.31 17.97
N ARG A 87 -8.74 -25.85 16.83
CA ARG A 87 -7.99 -25.13 15.79
C ARG A 87 -8.75 -23.90 15.31
N LEU A 88 -8.00 -22.81 15.05
CA LEU A 88 -8.50 -21.66 14.34
C LEU A 88 -8.31 -21.88 12.83
N ILE A 89 -9.38 -21.69 12.06
CA ILE A 89 -9.37 -21.68 10.61
C ILE A 89 -9.09 -20.23 10.19
N ILE A 90 -8.09 -20.04 9.34
CA ILE A 90 -7.66 -18.73 8.83
C ILE A 90 -7.77 -18.78 7.32
N VAL A 91 -8.61 -17.95 6.74
CA VAL A 91 -8.80 -17.82 5.28
C VAL A 91 -8.21 -16.49 4.82
N TYR A 92 -7.37 -16.52 3.81
CA TYR A 92 -6.76 -15.35 3.20
C TYR A 92 -7.56 -14.86 2.00
N LYS A 93 -7.37 -13.59 1.61
CA LYS A 93 -8.03 -12.99 0.43
C LYS A 93 -7.74 -13.74 -0.88
N ASN A 94 -6.58 -14.38 -0.99
CA ASN A 94 -6.24 -15.23 -2.14
C ASN A 94 -6.85 -16.64 -2.07
N ASN A 95 -7.67 -16.91 -1.04
CA ASN A 95 -8.31 -18.22 -0.76
C ASN A 95 -7.35 -19.33 -0.31
N ASN A 96 -6.12 -19.01 0.11
CA ASN A 96 -5.29 -19.93 0.86
C ASN A 96 -5.90 -20.15 2.26
N ILE A 97 -5.62 -21.28 2.90
CA ILE A 97 -6.20 -21.63 4.20
C ILE A 97 -5.11 -22.14 5.13
N ASP A 98 -5.06 -21.60 6.34
CA ASP A 98 -4.25 -22.11 7.44
C ASP A 98 -5.13 -22.60 8.59
N LEU A 99 -4.64 -23.60 9.29
CA LEU A 99 -5.17 -24.06 10.56
C LEU A 99 -4.14 -23.82 11.65
N LEU A 100 -4.47 -22.98 12.63
CA LEU A 100 -3.62 -22.67 13.78
C LEU A 100 -4.09 -23.45 15.00
N ASP A 101 -3.22 -24.25 15.61
CA ASP A 101 -3.52 -24.99 16.85
C ASP A 101 -3.22 -24.15 18.11
N SER A 102 -3.62 -24.67 19.28
CA SER A 102 -3.40 -24.02 20.58
C SER A 102 -1.92 -23.92 21.00
N LYS A 103 -1.01 -24.58 20.29
CA LYS A 103 0.44 -24.53 20.53
C LYS A 103 1.16 -23.55 19.61
N GLY A 104 0.42 -22.89 18.71
CA GLY A 104 0.97 -21.97 17.72
C GLY A 104 1.47 -22.66 16.44
N ASN A 105 1.23 -23.97 16.25
CA ASN A 105 1.60 -24.64 15.02
C ASN A 105 0.59 -24.34 13.92
N VAL A 106 1.09 -24.07 12.72
CA VAL A 106 0.28 -23.77 11.53
C VAL A 106 0.34 -24.93 10.56
N THR A 107 -0.83 -25.40 10.11
CA THR A 107 -0.97 -26.39 9.04
C THR A 107 -1.61 -25.71 7.84
N ASN A 108 -0.92 -25.67 6.69
CA ASN A 108 -1.45 -25.07 5.46
C ASN A 108 -2.26 -26.05 4.65
N ILE A 109 -3.43 -25.63 4.15
CA ILE A 109 -4.29 -26.38 3.22
C ILE A 109 -4.30 -25.64 1.88
N ALA A 110 -3.23 -25.85 1.11
CA ALA A 110 -3.02 -25.17 -0.16
C ALA A 110 -3.84 -25.77 -1.32
N ASP A 111 -4.49 -26.92 -1.14
CA ASP A 111 -5.18 -27.65 -2.21
C ASP A 111 -6.30 -26.81 -2.85
N TYR A 112 -7.07 -26.09 -2.03
CA TYR A 112 -8.11 -25.21 -2.54
C TYR A 112 -7.51 -24.03 -3.32
N TYR A 113 -6.48 -23.39 -2.78
CA TYR A 113 -5.77 -22.29 -3.40
C TYR A 113 -5.15 -22.70 -4.76
N LYS A 114 -4.46 -23.83 -4.80
CA LYS A 114 -3.75 -24.33 -6.00
C LYS A 114 -4.69 -24.90 -7.08
N LYS A 115 -5.89 -25.34 -6.71
CA LYS A 115 -6.84 -25.93 -7.65
C LYS A 115 -7.29 -24.88 -8.67
N SER A 116 -7.08 -25.17 -9.96
CA SER A 116 -7.63 -24.34 -11.04
C SER A 116 -9.11 -24.66 -11.22
N LEU A 117 -9.94 -23.63 -11.14
CA LEU A 117 -11.39 -23.68 -11.40
C LEU A 117 -11.74 -22.50 -12.32
N THR A 118 -12.78 -22.68 -13.13
CA THR A 118 -13.35 -21.60 -13.96
C THR A 118 -14.28 -20.69 -13.17
N GLU A 119 -14.78 -21.20 -12.05
CA GLU A 119 -15.73 -20.52 -11.17
C GLU A 119 -15.00 -19.62 -10.17
N ASP A 120 -15.73 -18.63 -9.65
CA ASP A 120 -15.25 -17.77 -8.58
C ASP A 120 -15.00 -18.57 -7.29
N LYS A 121 -13.75 -18.64 -6.88
CA LYS A 121 -13.30 -19.37 -5.68
C LYS A 121 -13.43 -18.57 -4.40
N THR A 122 -13.84 -17.31 -4.45
CA THR A 122 -13.87 -16.45 -3.27
C THR A 122 -14.68 -17.09 -2.14
N ILE A 123 -14.07 -17.19 -0.97
CA ILE A 123 -14.74 -17.66 0.25
C ILE A 123 -15.42 -16.46 0.89
N HIS A 124 -16.74 -16.55 1.05
CA HIS A 124 -17.58 -15.44 1.56
C HIS A 124 -17.91 -15.58 3.04
N SER A 125 -17.92 -16.79 3.58
CA SER A 125 -18.15 -17.03 5.01
C SER A 125 -17.66 -18.41 5.43
N ILE A 126 -17.50 -18.62 6.74
CA ILE A 126 -17.17 -19.88 7.36
C ILE A 126 -18.25 -20.22 8.40
N TYR A 127 -18.83 -21.42 8.30
CA TYR A 127 -19.68 -21.99 9.33
C TYR A 127 -19.04 -23.24 9.90
N VAL A 128 -18.83 -23.29 11.21
CA VAL A 128 -18.21 -24.43 11.90
C VAL A 128 -19.28 -25.26 12.58
N ASN A 129 -19.25 -26.58 12.37
CA ASN A 129 -20.08 -27.56 13.06
C ASN A 129 -19.23 -28.78 13.47
N GLY A 130 -18.94 -28.88 14.76
CA GLY A 130 -18.02 -29.90 15.29
C GLY A 130 -16.61 -29.77 14.71
N SER A 131 -16.10 -30.87 14.16
CA SER A 131 -14.77 -30.92 13.51
C SER A 131 -14.79 -30.47 12.05
N TYR A 132 -15.91 -30.04 11.52
CA TYR A 132 -16.03 -29.62 10.13
C TYR A 132 -16.29 -28.12 9.99
N ALA A 133 -15.69 -27.51 8.98
CA ALA A 133 -16.01 -26.17 8.54
C ALA A 133 -16.63 -26.20 7.15
N TYR A 134 -17.67 -25.40 6.95
CA TYR A 134 -18.36 -25.24 5.67
C TYR A 134 -18.05 -23.85 5.14
N LEU A 135 -17.27 -23.82 4.06
CA LEU A 135 -16.82 -22.59 3.42
C LEU A 135 -17.81 -22.24 2.31
N SER A 136 -18.52 -21.14 2.46
CA SER A 136 -19.44 -20.62 1.44
C SER A 136 -18.64 -19.95 0.32
N THR A 137 -18.84 -20.36 -0.92
CA THR A 137 -18.01 -19.93 -2.06
C THR A 137 -18.84 -19.35 -3.21
N GLY A 138 -18.17 -18.78 -4.22
CA GLY A 138 -18.83 -18.27 -5.43
C GLY A 138 -19.57 -19.34 -6.27
N PHE A 139 -19.40 -20.64 -5.98
CA PHE A 139 -20.02 -21.73 -6.74
C PHE A 139 -20.80 -22.72 -5.87
N GLY A 140 -20.73 -22.61 -4.56
CA GLY A 140 -21.36 -23.58 -3.65
C GLY A 140 -20.70 -23.62 -2.28
N ILE A 141 -20.50 -24.82 -1.72
CA ILE A 141 -19.96 -25.02 -0.38
C ILE A 141 -18.80 -26.00 -0.43
N VAL A 142 -17.68 -25.65 0.19
CA VAL A 142 -16.54 -26.55 0.41
C VAL A 142 -16.55 -27.00 1.87
N LYS A 143 -16.55 -28.31 2.11
CA LYS A 143 -16.50 -28.90 3.45
C LYS A 143 -15.07 -29.27 3.78
N LEU A 144 -14.55 -28.68 4.84
CA LEU A 144 -13.21 -28.88 5.38
C LEU A 144 -13.28 -29.73 6.64
N ASN A 145 -12.54 -30.81 6.71
CA ASN A 145 -12.27 -31.53 7.96
C ASN A 145 -11.12 -30.81 8.68
N VAL A 146 -11.45 -30.09 9.74
CA VAL A 146 -10.49 -29.28 10.51
C VAL A 146 -9.55 -30.16 11.32
N SER A 147 -10.02 -31.34 11.80
CA SER A 147 -9.20 -32.27 12.59
C SER A 147 -8.12 -32.94 11.72
N ASP A 148 -8.47 -33.40 10.53
CA ASP A 148 -7.56 -34.12 9.63
C ASP A 148 -6.84 -33.16 8.66
N ALA A 149 -7.20 -31.88 8.66
CA ALA A 149 -6.63 -30.82 7.81
C ALA A 149 -6.76 -31.12 6.30
N GLU A 150 -7.95 -31.53 5.87
CA GLU A 150 -8.23 -31.88 4.47
C GLU A 150 -9.61 -31.39 4.00
N ILE A 151 -9.74 -31.15 2.71
CA ILE A 151 -11.05 -30.91 2.08
C ILE A 151 -11.74 -32.24 1.90
N SER A 152 -12.86 -32.48 2.61
CA SER A 152 -13.58 -33.73 2.56
C SER A 152 -14.61 -33.78 1.43
N ASP A 153 -15.30 -32.67 1.15
CA ASP A 153 -16.35 -32.62 0.12
C ASP A 153 -16.43 -31.24 -0.55
N THR A 154 -17.02 -31.20 -1.74
CA THR A 154 -17.36 -29.97 -2.44
C THR A 154 -18.78 -30.06 -2.99
N TYR A 155 -19.71 -29.29 -2.45
CA TYR A 155 -21.11 -29.26 -2.89
C TYR A 155 -21.27 -28.15 -3.94
N PHE A 156 -21.27 -28.56 -5.20
CA PHE A 156 -21.29 -27.68 -6.36
C PHE A 156 -22.73 -27.28 -6.71
N LEU A 157 -23.17 -26.13 -6.24
CA LEU A 157 -24.54 -25.63 -6.45
C LEU A 157 -24.69 -24.87 -7.78
N GLY A 158 -23.59 -24.31 -8.31
CA GLY A 158 -23.58 -23.54 -9.55
C GLY A 158 -24.03 -22.08 -9.37
N PHE A 159 -24.03 -21.60 -8.13
CA PHE A 159 -24.27 -20.20 -7.78
C PHE A 159 -23.52 -19.85 -6.51
N ARG A 160 -23.29 -18.56 -6.32
CA ARG A 160 -22.65 -18.00 -5.13
C ARG A 160 -23.48 -18.28 -3.88
N VAL A 161 -22.84 -18.81 -2.85
CA VAL A 161 -23.38 -18.97 -1.50
C VAL A 161 -22.76 -17.88 -0.61
N ASP A 162 -23.59 -17.06 0.00
CA ASP A 162 -23.14 -15.97 0.89
C ASP A 162 -22.91 -16.48 2.32
N TRP A 163 -23.77 -17.40 2.79
CA TRP A 163 -23.58 -18.06 4.08
C TRP A 163 -24.21 -19.46 4.12
N THR A 164 -23.71 -20.28 5.02
CA THR A 164 -24.15 -21.65 5.27
C THR A 164 -24.50 -21.83 6.74
N LEU A 165 -25.50 -22.65 7.04
CA LEU A 165 -25.92 -23.02 8.40
C LEU A 165 -26.46 -24.45 8.40
N ILE A 166 -26.25 -25.19 9.50
CA ILE A 166 -26.89 -26.48 9.75
C ILE A 166 -27.93 -26.30 10.84
N GLN A 167 -29.16 -26.64 10.53
CA GLN A 167 -30.28 -26.56 11.46
C GLN A 167 -31.27 -27.71 11.22
N GLN A 168 -31.78 -28.37 12.27
CA GLN A 168 -32.77 -29.44 12.18
C GLN A 168 -32.40 -30.54 11.17
N ASN A 169 -31.18 -31.03 11.23
CA ASN A 169 -30.62 -32.06 10.34
C ASN A 169 -30.58 -31.66 8.84
N LYS A 170 -30.65 -30.38 8.53
CA LYS A 170 -30.52 -29.81 7.17
C LYS A 170 -29.38 -28.86 7.07
N ILE A 171 -28.66 -28.91 5.98
CA ILE A 171 -27.71 -27.88 5.58
C ILE A 171 -28.43 -26.84 4.71
N ILE A 172 -28.26 -25.59 5.05
CA ILE A 172 -28.86 -24.43 4.37
C ILE A 172 -27.73 -23.67 3.66
N ALA A 173 -27.91 -23.40 2.38
CA ALA A 173 -27.09 -22.50 1.57
C ALA A 173 -27.92 -21.27 1.22
N ALA A 174 -27.47 -20.10 1.61
CA ALA A 174 -28.15 -18.84 1.32
C ALA A 174 -27.38 -18.03 0.28
N SER A 175 -28.09 -17.54 -0.72
CA SER A 175 -27.57 -16.74 -1.81
C SER A 175 -28.41 -15.47 -1.98
N MET A 176 -27.77 -14.32 -2.01
CA MET A 176 -28.44 -13.03 -2.24
C MET A 176 -29.18 -13.02 -3.57
N THR A 177 -28.66 -13.72 -4.59
CA THR A 177 -29.24 -13.76 -5.94
C THR A 177 -30.20 -14.91 -6.16
N HIS A 178 -30.09 -16.04 -5.42
CA HIS A 178 -30.87 -17.27 -5.65
C HIS A 178 -31.83 -17.60 -4.50
N GLY A 179 -31.72 -16.93 -3.35
CA GLY A 179 -32.51 -17.22 -2.16
C GLY A 179 -31.87 -18.33 -1.30
N LYS A 180 -32.65 -18.98 -0.47
CA LYS A 180 -32.20 -20.05 0.43
C LYS A 180 -32.53 -21.43 -0.13
N TYR A 181 -31.55 -22.31 -0.13
CA TYR A 181 -31.65 -23.72 -0.48
C TYR A 181 -31.32 -24.58 0.72
N ALA A 182 -31.97 -25.73 0.84
CA ALA A 182 -31.67 -26.71 1.88
C ALA A 182 -31.60 -28.13 1.33
N ALA A 183 -30.76 -28.93 1.94
CA ALA A 183 -30.71 -30.37 1.74
C ALA A 183 -30.65 -31.10 3.07
N ASP A 184 -31.21 -32.32 3.15
CA ASP A 184 -31.10 -33.17 4.32
C ASP A 184 -29.65 -33.70 4.44
N LEU A 185 -29.08 -33.70 5.63
CA LEU A 185 -27.72 -34.19 5.86
C LEU A 185 -27.55 -35.68 5.57
N SER A 186 -28.64 -36.46 5.59
CA SER A 186 -28.65 -37.89 5.21
C SER A 186 -28.70 -38.13 3.72
N ALA A 187 -29.01 -37.10 2.91
CA ALA A 187 -29.06 -37.18 1.47
C ALA A 187 -27.66 -37.08 0.84
N ASN A 188 -27.52 -37.51 -0.41
CA ASN A 188 -26.31 -37.29 -1.18
C ASN A 188 -26.19 -35.78 -1.53
N LEU A 189 -25.40 -35.01 -0.76
CA LEU A 189 -25.23 -33.57 -0.92
C LEU A 189 -24.43 -33.18 -2.19
N LEU A 190 -23.76 -34.13 -2.84
CA LEU A 190 -23.10 -33.94 -4.14
C LEU A 190 -24.10 -33.82 -5.29
N ASP A 191 -25.30 -34.40 -5.13
CA ASP A 191 -26.35 -34.29 -6.13
C ASP A 191 -27.18 -33.02 -5.90
N LYS A 192 -27.07 -32.05 -6.83
CA LYS A 192 -27.86 -30.81 -6.82
C LYS A 192 -29.37 -31.03 -6.69
N LYS A 193 -29.91 -32.15 -7.14
CA LYS A 193 -31.35 -32.45 -7.06
C LYS A 193 -31.85 -32.57 -5.63
N ASN A 194 -30.97 -32.84 -4.68
CA ASN A 194 -31.31 -32.92 -3.24
C ASN A 194 -31.41 -31.56 -2.58
N TRP A 195 -30.89 -30.50 -3.22
CA TRP A 195 -31.00 -29.13 -2.74
C TRP A 195 -32.29 -28.48 -3.23
N LYS A 196 -33.20 -28.16 -2.31
CA LYS A 196 -34.48 -27.55 -2.61
C LYS A 196 -34.51 -26.10 -2.15
N ARG A 197 -35.07 -25.24 -3.00
CA ARG A 197 -35.29 -23.83 -2.61
C ARG A 197 -36.36 -23.78 -1.52
N ILE A 198 -36.05 -23.13 -0.40
CA ILE A 198 -36.90 -23.05 0.79
C ILE A 198 -37.37 -21.61 1.10
N GLY A 199 -36.86 -20.59 0.42
CA GLY A 199 -37.30 -19.23 0.65
C GLY A 199 -36.38 -18.16 0.01
N ASN A 200 -36.70 -16.92 0.33
CA ASN A 200 -35.89 -15.80 -0.10
C ASN A 200 -34.66 -15.63 0.82
N TYR A 201 -33.66 -14.90 0.32
CA TYR A 201 -32.48 -14.56 1.10
C TYR A 201 -32.86 -13.74 2.34
N SER A 202 -32.15 -13.97 3.42
CA SER A 202 -32.07 -13.08 4.59
C SER A 202 -30.64 -13.11 5.08
N GLU A 203 -30.19 -12.03 5.66
CA GLU A 203 -28.88 -11.97 6.29
C GLU A 203 -28.77 -12.94 7.45
N ASN A 204 -27.58 -13.46 7.67
CA ASN A 204 -27.26 -14.26 8.84
C ASN A 204 -26.62 -13.33 9.90
N ASN A 205 -27.46 -12.72 10.73
CA ASN A 205 -26.98 -11.87 11.82
C ASN A 205 -26.40 -12.76 12.92
N LYS A 206 -25.07 -12.88 12.94
CA LYS A 206 -24.39 -13.45 14.12
C LYS A 206 -24.58 -12.50 15.30
N GLU A 207 -24.98 -13.03 16.45
CA GLU A 207 -24.91 -12.26 17.68
C GLU A 207 -23.45 -11.94 17.99
N VAL A 208 -23.16 -10.65 18.13
CA VAL A 208 -21.82 -10.15 18.51
C VAL A 208 -21.84 -9.87 20.00
N ASP A 209 -20.93 -10.48 20.73
CA ASP A 209 -20.65 -10.11 22.13
C ASP A 209 -20.01 -8.72 22.16
N LYS A 210 -20.85 -7.69 22.38
CA LYS A 210 -20.41 -6.29 22.36
C LYS A 210 -19.41 -5.96 23.47
N GLU A 211 -19.51 -6.60 24.62
CA GLU A 211 -18.59 -6.36 25.74
C GLU A 211 -17.21 -6.90 25.39
N LEU A 212 -17.14 -8.12 24.89
CA LEU A 212 -15.89 -8.72 24.42
C LEU A 212 -15.30 -7.93 23.24
N TRP A 213 -16.15 -7.48 22.30
CA TRP A 213 -15.71 -6.66 21.17
C TRP A 213 -15.04 -5.37 21.64
N ASN A 214 -15.71 -4.58 22.48
CA ASN A 214 -15.18 -3.33 23.03
C ASN A 214 -13.88 -3.56 23.82
N LYS A 215 -13.80 -4.68 24.55
CA LYS A 215 -12.57 -5.05 25.22
C LYS A 215 -11.43 -5.28 24.23
N MET A 216 -11.68 -6.01 23.16
CA MET A 216 -10.65 -6.27 22.11
C MET A 216 -10.21 -4.97 21.40
N GLU A 217 -11.12 -4.04 21.17
CA GLU A 217 -10.77 -2.71 20.65
C GLU A 217 -9.81 -1.96 21.55
N SER A 218 -9.97 -2.06 22.88
CA SER A 218 -9.08 -1.42 23.84
C SER A 218 -7.72 -2.11 23.99
N MET A 219 -7.64 -3.38 23.59
CA MET A 219 -6.46 -4.25 23.76
C MET A 219 -5.71 -4.50 22.44
N ARG A 220 -6.06 -3.80 21.34
CA ARG A 220 -5.36 -4.00 20.05
C ARG A 220 -3.88 -3.70 20.16
N PRO A 221 -3.03 -4.50 19.45
CA PRO A 221 -1.60 -4.22 19.34
C PRO A 221 -1.33 -2.84 18.71
N GLU A 222 -0.21 -2.25 19.09
CA GLU A 222 0.28 -1.05 18.42
C GLU A 222 0.63 -1.32 16.96
N GLY A 223 0.34 -0.36 16.09
CA GLY A 223 0.60 -0.46 14.66
C GLY A 223 0.16 0.80 13.92
N PRO A 224 0.37 0.85 12.60
CA PRO A 224 -0.21 1.90 11.77
C PRO A 224 -1.73 1.82 11.80
N LYS A 225 -2.41 2.94 11.53
CA LYS A 225 -3.87 2.94 11.44
C LYS A 225 -4.37 2.17 10.21
N TYR A 226 -3.68 2.35 9.06
CA TYR A 226 -4.00 1.67 7.80
C TYR A 226 -2.76 0.99 7.22
N ASN A 227 -2.97 -0.07 6.43
CA ASN A 227 -1.93 -0.78 5.69
C ASN A 227 -1.67 -0.18 4.29
N HIS A 228 -2.08 1.06 4.06
CA HIS A 228 -1.88 1.77 2.79
C HIS A 228 -0.61 2.61 2.89
N PHE A 229 0.40 2.28 2.09
CA PHE A 229 1.71 2.94 2.09
C PHE A 229 2.10 3.29 0.65
N TYR A 230 1.56 4.40 0.14
CA TYR A 230 1.89 4.91 -1.19
C TYR A 230 3.14 5.78 -1.18
N PHE A 231 3.28 6.65 -0.18
CA PHE A 231 4.44 7.50 0.02
C PHE A 231 5.20 7.07 1.27
N LEU A 232 6.54 6.98 1.15
CA LEU A 232 7.47 6.65 2.22
C LEU A 232 8.66 7.61 2.18
N LYS A 233 8.95 8.27 3.31
CA LYS A 233 10.12 9.13 3.47
C LYS A 233 10.76 8.88 4.82
N PHE A 234 12.00 8.41 4.81
CA PHE A 234 12.80 8.27 6.03
C PHE A 234 13.72 9.48 6.18
N ILE A 235 13.61 10.20 7.28
CA ILE A 235 14.44 11.37 7.61
C ILE A 235 14.55 11.50 9.13
N ASN A 236 15.75 11.82 9.64
CA ASN A 236 16.01 12.05 11.06
C ASN A 236 15.46 10.93 11.98
N ASN A 237 15.67 9.67 11.61
CA ASN A 237 15.19 8.49 12.34
C ASN A 237 13.65 8.33 12.41
N ARG A 238 12.89 9.10 11.62
CA ARG A 238 11.44 8.97 11.46
C ARG A 238 11.08 8.46 10.08
N LEU A 239 10.12 7.54 10.00
CA LEU A 239 9.53 7.11 8.74
C LEU A 239 8.14 7.75 8.59
N TYR A 240 8.04 8.73 7.71
CA TYR A 240 6.77 9.36 7.33
C TYR A 240 6.11 8.58 6.22
N THR A 241 4.81 8.33 6.38
CA THR A 241 4.03 7.57 5.39
C THR A 241 2.69 8.24 5.11
N SER A 242 2.20 8.07 3.90
CA SER A 242 0.82 8.37 3.55
C SER A 242 0.23 7.31 2.64
N GLY A 243 -1.10 7.19 2.61
CA GLY A 243 -1.79 6.06 2.03
C GLY A 243 -2.57 6.35 0.75
N GLY A 244 -2.41 7.52 0.14
CA GLY A 244 -3.06 7.86 -1.13
C GLY A 244 -2.57 7.01 -2.29
N GLY A 245 -2.89 7.42 -3.50
CA GLY A 245 -2.35 6.80 -4.70
C GLY A 245 -3.33 6.66 -5.85
N PHE A 246 -2.75 6.29 -6.99
CA PHE A 246 -3.50 6.06 -8.21
C PHE A 246 -3.07 4.74 -8.84
N GLU A 247 -4.00 4.06 -9.48
CA GLU A 247 -3.70 2.98 -10.41
C GLU A 247 -2.99 3.52 -11.66
N SER A 248 -2.48 2.61 -12.50
CA SER A 248 -1.70 2.93 -13.70
C SER A 248 -2.39 3.87 -14.69
N GLU A 249 -3.71 3.94 -14.66
CA GLU A 249 -4.52 4.81 -15.54
C GLU A 249 -4.94 6.13 -14.88
N GLY A 250 -4.44 6.42 -13.66
CA GLY A 250 -4.82 7.60 -12.90
C GLY A 250 -6.16 7.47 -12.19
N ILE A 251 -6.65 6.25 -12.01
CA ILE A 251 -7.85 5.97 -11.23
C ILE A 251 -7.49 6.06 -9.75
N SER A 252 -8.23 6.84 -8.99
CA SER A 252 -8.05 6.99 -7.54
C SER A 252 -8.28 5.65 -6.82
N LEU A 253 -7.39 5.31 -5.88
CA LEU A 253 -7.57 4.15 -4.99
C LEU A 253 -8.64 4.39 -3.92
N SER A 254 -9.13 5.62 -3.80
CA SER A 254 -10.16 6.06 -2.84
C SER A 254 -9.79 5.77 -1.37
N HIS A 255 -8.49 5.84 -1.07
CA HIS A 255 -8.00 5.62 0.30
C HIS A 255 -8.30 6.82 1.20
N PRO A 256 -8.67 6.60 2.47
CA PRO A 256 -8.78 7.66 3.46
C PRO A 256 -7.47 8.44 3.59
N GLY A 257 -7.58 9.75 3.78
CA GLY A 257 -6.42 10.60 4.04
C GLY A 257 -5.79 10.27 5.38
N ILE A 258 -4.48 10.05 5.38
CA ILE A 258 -3.73 9.70 6.57
C ILE A 258 -2.26 10.10 6.42
N ILE A 259 -1.67 10.56 7.51
CA ILE A 259 -0.22 10.65 7.71
C ILE A 259 0.11 9.81 8.94
N GLN A 260 1.00 8.85 8.79
CA GLN A 260 1.43 7.94 9.83
C GLN A 260 2.95 8.03 9.96
N VAL A 261 3.45 8.23 11.16
CA VAL A 261 4.89 8.42 11.40
C VAL A 261 5.37 7.33 12.37
N LEU A 262 6.36 6.55 11.95
CA LEU A 262 7.04 5.60 12.82
C LEU A 262 8.30 6.26 13.38
N GLU A 263 8.37 6.39 14.69
CA GLU A 263 9.49 6.93 15.46
C GLU A 263 9.76 6.04 16.66
N ASP A 264 10.99 5.64 16.89
CA ASP A 264 11.44 4.79 18.02
C ASP A 264 10.59 3.51 18.21
N GLY A 265 10.07 2.97 17.10
CA GLY A 265 9.25 1.76 17.09
C GLY A 265 7.77 1.98 17.36
N GLN A 266 7.34 3.21 17.62
CA GLN A 266 5.94 3.59 17.87
C GLN A 266 5.35 4.33 16.67
N TRP A 267 4.05 4.13 16.42
CA TRP A 267 3.30 4.79 15.37
C TRP A 267 2.55 6.00 15.93
N HIS A 268 2.80 7.16 15.33
CA HIS A 268 2.10 8.42 15.60
C HIS A 268 1.19 8.73 14.42
N ILE A 269 -0.08 8.91 14.69
CA ILE A 269 -1.09 9.24 13.68
C ILE A 269 -1.37 10.74 13.75
N TYR A 270 -1.18 11.43 12.63
CA TYR A 270 -1.54 12.84 12.52
C TYR A 270 -3.06 13.00 12.55
N GLN A 271 -3.53 14.19 12.87
CA GLN A 271 -4.95 14.51 12.83
C GLN A 271 -5.55 14.08 11.49
N ASP A 272 -6.63 13.30 11.52
CA ASP A 272 -7.27 12.72 10.33
C ASP A 272 -8.77 13.03 10.22
N ASP A 273 -9.38 13.63 11.24
CA ASP A 273 -10.76 14.13 11.19
C ASP A 273 -10.88 15.50 10.47
N ILE A 274 -10.04 15.69 9.44
CA ILE A 274 -9.82 16.94 8.69
C ILE A 274 -11.10 17.42 8.00
N GLN A 275 -11.92 16.50 7.50
CA GLN A 275 -13.19 16.85 6.82
C GLN A 275 -14.11 17.68 7.70
N LYS A 276 -14.13 17.47 9.02
CA LYS A 276 -14.93 18.26 9.95
C LYS A 276 -14.49 19.73 10.00
N THR A 277 -13.21 19.98 9.78
CA THR A 277 -12.62 21.33 9.82
C THR A 277 -12.71 22.02 8.46
N THR A 278 -12.44 21.29 7.37
CA THR A 278 -12.34 21.87 6.03
C THR A 278 -13.66 21.86 5.26
N GLY A 279 -14.61 20.97 5.61
CA GLY A 279 -15.83 20.73 4.85
C GLY A 279 -15.65 19.86 3.60
N TYR A 280 -14.39 19.52 3.24
CA TYR A 280 -14.05 18.70 2.07
C TYR A 280 -13.54 17.32 2.48
N SER A 281 -13.65 16.35 1.58
CA SER A 281 -13.15 14.99 1.84
C SER A 281 -11.64 14.99 2.08
N TYR A 282 -11.19 14.32 3.13
CA TYR A 282 -9.76 14.11 3.38
C TYR A 282 -9.39 12.71 2.87
N SER A 283 -8.85 12.67 1.65
CA SER A 283 -8.55 11.42 0.95
C SER A 283 -7.37 11.59 0.00
N GLU A 284 -6.78 10.47 -0.42
CA GLU A 284 -5.74 10.44 -1.44
C GLU A 284 -4.55 11.37 -1.10
N ILE A 285 -3.98 11.23 0.09
CA ILE A 285 -2.75 11.92 0.43
C ILE A 285 -1.59 11.21 -0.27
N ASN A 286 -1.09 11.82 -1.34
CA ASN A 286 -0.18 11.20 -2.30
C ASN A 286 1.29 11.57 -2.08
N CYS A 287 1.54 12.71 -1.44
CA CYS A 287 2.89 13.21 -1.22
C CYS A 287 2.98 14.01 0.08
N LEU A 288 4.16 13.98 0.67
CA LEU A 288 4.51 14.75 1.85
C LEU A 288 5.80 15.53 1.59
N ALA A 289 5.90 16.71 2.19
CA ALA A 289 7.16 17.43 2.34
C ALA A 289 7.39 17.75 3.81
N ILE A 290 8.53 17.33 4.33
CA ILE A 290 8.96 17.59 5.70
C ILE A 290 9.92 18.76 5.66
N ASP A 291 9.66 19.79 6.49
CA ASP A 291 10.53 20.97 6.59
C ASP A 291 11.95 20.55 7.01
N PRO A 292 12.99 20.90 6.23
CA PRO A 292 14.35 20.46 6.52
C PRO A 292 14.93 20.99 7.83
N LYS A 293 14.31 22.02 8.44
CA LYS A 293 14.73 22.60 9.73
C LYS A 293 13.76 22.32 10.88
N ASP A 294 12.57 21.78 10.60
CA ASP A 294 11.57 21.43 11.62
C ASP A 294 10.81 20.17 11.18
N GLU A 295 11.25 19.03 11.65
CA GLU A 295 10.65 17.74 11.32
C GLU A 295 9.19 17.57 11.79
N ASN A 296 8.70 18.45 12.65
CA ASN A 296 7.31 18.49 13.09
C ASN A 296 6.42 19.37 12.19
N HIS A 297 7.03 20.12 11.26
CA HIS A 297 6.34 20.93 10.26
C HIS A 297 6.27 20.14 8.94
N VAL A 298 5.07 19.71 8.57
CA VAL A 298 4.85 18.79 7.44
C VAL A 298 3.74 19.32 6.55
N PHE A 299 4.00 19.35 5.25
CA PHE A 299 2.96 19.58 4.25
C PHE A 299 2.54 18.27 3.60
N ALA A 300 1.25 18.17 3.31
CA ALA A 300 0.66 17.01 2.64
C ALA A 300 -0.16 17.45 1.42
N GLY A 301 0.10 16.82 0.30
CA GLY A 301 -0.66 17.02 -0.94
C GLY A 301 -1.63 15.87 -1.17
N GLY A 302 -2.85 16.20 -1.58
CA GLY A 302 -3.88 15.21 -1.83
C GLY A 302 -4.85 15.62 -2.93
N ARG A 303 -6.00 14.94 -2.99
CA ARG A 303 -7.04 15.20 -3.99
C ARG A 303 -7.70 16.56 -3.82
N THR A 304 -7.83 17.04 -2.59
CA THR A 304 -8.65 18.22 -2.27
C THR A 304 -7.81 19.43 -1.87
N GLY A 305 -6.50 19.43 -2.13
CA GLY A 305 -5.61 20.56 -1.89
C GLY A 305 -4.36 20.24 -1.10
N LEU A 306 -3.81 21.30 -0.47
CA LEU A 306 -2.59 21.25 0.33
C LEU A 306 -2.93 21.47 1.80
N TYR A 307 -2.36 20.63 2.64
CA TYR A 307 -2.54 20.65 4.09
C TYR A 307 -1.22 20.91 4.79
N GLU A 308 -1.22 21.81 5.77
CA GLU A 308 -0.07 22.15 6.60
C GLU A 308 -0.30 21.68 8.02
N PHE A 309 0.66 20.91 8.53
CA PHE A 309 0.61 20.35 9.88
C PHE A 309 1.80 20.84 10.71
N GLN A 310 1.53 21.12 11.98
CA GLN A 310 2.55 21.35 12.99
C GLN A 310 2.31 20.41 14.16
N ASN A 311 3.33 19.65 14.56
CA ASN A 311 3.22 18.64 15.64
C ASN A 311 2.03 17.68 15.43
N GLY A 312 1.81 17.24 14.19
CA GLY A 312 0.73 16.31 13.83
C GLY A 312 -0.68 16.90 13.84
N LYS A 313 -0.84 18.21 14.05
CA LYS A 313 -2.13 18.91 14.01
C LYS A 313 -2.23 19.79 12.78
N LEU A 314 -3.41 19.79 12.13
CA LEU A 314 -3.68 20.70 11.01
C LEU A 314 -3.63 22.15 11.49
N THR A 315 -2.78 22.96 10.85
CA THR A 315 -2.65 24.40 11.11
C THR A 315 -3.26 25.24 10.00
N LYS A 316 -3.14 24.78 8.75
CA LYS A 316 -3.70 25.49 7.60
C LYS A 316 -4.08 24.53 6.47
N TYR A 317 -5.09 24.89 5.72
CA TYR A 317 -5.57 24.20 4.54
C TYR A 317 -5.63 25.20 3.38
N TYR A 318 -5.09 24.80 2.23
CA TYR A 318 -5.01 25.64 1.04
C TYR A 318 -5.79 24.98 -0.11
N ASN A 319 -6.67 25.76 -0.73
CA ASN A 319 -7.45 25.37 -1.90
C ASN A 319 -7.61 26.58 -2.85
N LYS A 320 -8.47 26.47 -3.86
CA LYS A 320 -8.70 27.56 -4.83
C LYS A 320 -9.29 28.85 -4.22
N ASP A 321 -9.98 28.78 -3.06
CA ASP A 321 -10.68 29.91 -2.48
C ASP A 321 -9.76 30.79 -1.62
N ASN A 322 -8.64 30.25 -1.14
CA ASN A 322 -7.72 30.96 -0.24
C ASN A 322 -6.26 30.96 -0.70
N SER A 323 -6.01 30.50 -1.92
CA SER A 323 -4.65 30.41 -2.49
C SER A 323 -4.68 30.53 -4.00
N ILE A 324 -3.50 30.44 -4.65
CA ILE A 324 -3.38 30.41 -6.11
C ILE A 324 -3.52 28.99 -6.67
N LEU A 325 -3.78 27.99 -5.83
CA LEU A 325 -4.03 26.61 -6.30
C LEU A 325 -5.28 26.58 -7.19
N MET A 326 -5.23 25.75 -8.21
CA MET A 326 -6.31 25.63 -9.18
C MET A 326 -6.94 24.23 -9.14
N PRO A 327 -8.26 24.13 -9.36
CA PRO A 327 -8.91 22.83 -9.50
C PRO A 327 -8.53 22.17 -10.81
N ALA A 328 -8.68 20.85 -10.84
CA ALA A 328 -8.46 20.05 -12.03
C ALA A 328 -9.50 20.38 -13.10
N VAL A 329 -9.13 20.12 -14.36
CA VAL A 329 -10.00 20.30 -15.52
C VAL A 329 -10.41 18.95 -16.08
N ASP A 330 -11.71 18.69 -16.17
CA ASP A 330 -12.25 17.54 -16.89
C ASP A 330 -13.13 17.99 -18.06
N LYS A 331 -12.90 17.39 -19.25
CA LYS A 331 -13.63 17.71 -20.49
C LYS A 331 -13.75 19.21 -20.76
N GLY A 332 -12.67 19.96 -20.49
CA GLY A 332 -12.57 21.40 -20.72
C GLY A 332 -13.23 22.29 -19.66
N LYS A 333 -13.82 21.71 -18.61
CA LYS A 333 -14.42 22.43 -17.49
C LYS A 333 -13.56 22.31 -16.26
N GLU A 334 -13.38 23.40 -15.52
CA GLU A 334 -12.80 23.35 -14.18
C GLU A 334 -13.77 22.68 -13.23
N LEU A 335 -13.23 21.81 -12.40
CA LEU A 335 -13.93 21.16 -11.29
C LEU A 335 -13.99 22.12 -10.08
N ASP A 336 -14.36 21.60 -8.92
CA ASP A 336 -14.42 22.35 -7.66
C ASP A 336 -13.26 21.99 -6.72
N ASN A 337 -13.35 22.41 -5.47
CA ASN A 337 -12.36 22.14 -4.44
C ASN A 337 -12.21 20.65 -4.06
N GLU A 338 -13.14 19.78 -4.47
CA GLU A 338 -12.99 18.33 -4.31
C GLU A 338 -11.90 17.74 -5.23
N TYR A 339 -11.38 18.55 -6.16
CA TYR A 339 -10.40 18.13 -7.15
C TYR A 339 -9.26 19.14 -7.34
N VAL A 340 -8.68 19.65 -6.25
CA VAL A 340 -7.44 20.42 -6.28
C VAL A 340 -6.27 19.43 -6.09
N LEU A 341 -5.76 18.90 -7.20
CA LEU A 341 -4.85 17.76 -7.21
C LEU A 341 -3.40 18.18 -6.96
N ILE A 342 -2.85 17.78 -5.82
CA ILE A 342 -1.45 18.00 -5.45
C ILE A 342 -0.75 16.64 -5.34
N ASN A 343 0.15 16.33 -6.30
CA ASN A 343 0.83 15.03 -6.36
C ASN A 343 2.35 15.12 -6.21
N GLY A 344 2.90 16.30 -6.03
CA GLY A 344 4.32 16.49 -5.80
C GLY A 344 4.60 17.65 -4.87
N LEU A 345 5.42 17.42 -3.86
CA LEU A 345 5.87 18.40 -2.86
C LEU A 345 7.35 18.22 -2.60
N LEU A 346 8.09 19.31 -2.53
CA LEU A 346 9.51 19.31 -2.20
C LEU A 346 9.94 20.66 -1.60
N PHE A 347 10.67 20.62 -0.50
CA PHE A 347 11.37 21.82 -0.02
C PHE A 347 12.72 22.00 -0.71
N ASP A 348 13.08 23.24 -1.00
CA ASP A 348 14.44 23.62 -1.36
C ASP A 348 15.28 24.00 -0.12
N GLU A 349 16.54 24.39 -0.34
CA GLU A 349 17.49 24.75 0.70
C GLU A 349 17.11 26.04 1.45
N GLU A 350 16.38 26.95 0.79
CA GLU A 350 15.86 28.18 1.36
C GLU A 350 14.54 27.98 2.12
N ARG A 351 14.04 26.74 2.19
CA ARG A 351 12.75 26.37 2.79
C ARG A 351 11.54 26.87 1.99
N HIS A 352 11.69 27.08 0.70
CA HIS A 352 10.54 27.28 -0.16
C HIS A 352 9.92 25.93 -0.50
N LEU A 353 8.60 25.80 -0.36
CA LEU A 353 7.89 24.59 -0.73
C LEU A 353 7.47 24.66 -2.20
N TRP A 354 8.02 23.76 -3.00
CA TRP A 354 7.64 23.56 -4.39
C TRP A 354 6.49 22.58 -4.49
N ILE A 355 5.46 22.98 -5.24
CA ILE A 355 4.16 22.29 -5.32
C ILE A 355 3.85 21.98 -6.78
N LEU A 356 3.52 20.74 -7.08
CA LEU A 356 2.99 20.34 -8.37
C LEU A 356 1.47 20.22 -8.28
N ASN A 357 0.75 21.22 -8.83
CA ASN A 357 -0.71 21.26 -8.91
C ASN A 357 -1.14 20.73 -10.28
N ASN A 358 -1.74 19.58 -10.30
CA ASN A 358 -1.95 18.78 -11.51
C ASN A 358 -3.26 19.10 -12.22
N GLN A 359 -3.28 18.82 -13.54
CA GLN A 359 -4.44 18.88 -14.42
C GLN A 359 -5.13 20.26 -14.42
N THR A 360 -4.36 21.34 -14.32
CA THR A 360 -4.87 22.71 -14.21
C THR A 360 -4.71 23.50 -15.51
N LYS A 361 -5.43 24.62 -15.65
CA LYS A 361 -5.30 25.53 -16.81
C LYS A 361 -4.05 26.42 -16.79
N GLY A 362 -3.36 26.52 -15.66
CA GLY A 362 -2.26 27.47 -15.57
C GLY A 362 -1.22 27.13 -14.51
N GLN A 363 -1.58 27.27 -13.26
CA GLN A 363 -0.61 27.28 -12.16
C GLN A 363 -0.26 25.87 -11.68
N SER A 364 0.68 25.24 -12.38
CA SER A 364 1.07 23.85 -12.12
C SER A 364 2.36 23.69 -11.36
N ILE A 365 3.29 24.65 -11.48
CA ILE A 365 4.51 24.74 -10.70
C ILE A 365 4.36 25.95 -9.80
N ILE A 366 4.27 25.74 -8.51
CA ILE A 366 4.01 26.78 -7.52
C ILE A 366 5.10 26.71 -6.44
N GLU A 367 5.56 27.88 -6.00
CA GLU A 367 6.49 28.07 -4.90
C GLU A 367 5.75 28.73 -3.73
N LEU A 368 5.73 28.10 -2.57
CA LEU A 368 5.24 28.69 -1.32
C LEU A 368 6.44 29.09 -0.46
N LEU A 369 6.56 30.40 -0.18
CA LEU A 369 7.62 30.95 0.64
C LEU A 369 7.32 30.81 2.14
N PRO A 370 8.33 30.93 3.01
CA PRO A 370 8.16 30.82 4.46
C PRO A 370 7.23 31.88 5.08
N ASP A 371 7.04 33.02 4.42
CA ASP A 371 6.10 34.05 4.83
C ASP A 371 4.64 33.78 4.43
N GLY A 372 4.39 32.67 3.75
CA GLY A 372 3.08 32.26 3.26
C GLY A 372 2.71 32.80 1.88
N THR A 373 3.60 33.56 1.24
CA THR A 373 3.39 34.05 -0.13
C THR A 373 3.54 32.91 -1.13
N MET A 374 2.61 32.79 -2.07
CA MET A 374 2.69 31.83 -3.17
C MET A 374 3.06 32.54 -4.48
N LYS A 375 3.97 31.95 -5.24
CA LYS A 375 4.37 32.38 -6.59
C LYS A 375 4.07 31.30 -7.61
N SER A 376 3.60 31.69 -8.77
CA SER A 376 3.37 30.78 -9.90
C SER A 376 4.55 30.84 -10.88
N HIS A 377 5.07 29.68 -11.22
CA HIS A 377 6.07 29.45 -12.27
C HIS A 377 5.40 28.84 -13.50
N HIS A 378 4.39 29.52 -14.03
CA HIS A 378 3.60 29.01 -15.15
C HIS A 378 4.47 28.77 -16.38
N GLN A 379 4.41 27.56 -16.93
CA GLN A 379 5.13 27.13 -18.09
C GLN A 379 4.16 26.75 -19.24
N PRO A 380 3.97 27.59 -20.26
CA PRO A 380 3.10 27.26 -21.40
C PRO A 380 3.52 25.96 -22.11
N SER A 381 4.81 25.63 -22.13
CA SER A 381 5.35 24.40 -22.70
C SER A 381 4.95 23.13 -21.94
N LEU A 382 4.49 23.25 -20.69
CA LEU A 382 3.94 22.15 -19.90
C LEU A 382 2.52 21.79 -20.35
N MET A 383 1.78 22.76 -20.90
CA MET A 383 0.37 22.59 -21.20
C MET A 383 0.12 21.72 -22.43
N ARG A 384 -0.89 20.86 -22.36
CA ARG A 384 -1.40 20.04 -23.45
C ARG A 384 -2.89 20.35 -23.63
N ASN A 385 -3.24 20.91 -24.80
CA ASN A 385 -4.60 21.42 -25.05
C ASN A 385 -5.07 22.41 -23.96
N GLY A 386 -4.17 23.25 -23.46
CA GLY A 386 -4.46 24.24 -22.42
C GLY A 386 -4.59 23.71 -21.00
N VAL A 387 -4.23 22.46 -20.75
CA VAL A 387 -4.27 21.82 -19.42
C VAL A 387 -2.93 21.15 -19.12
N SER A 388 -2.45 21.24 -17.88
CA SER A 388 -1.24 20.55 -17.46
C SER A 388 -1.47 19.03 -17.33
N PRO A 389 -0.41 18.21 -17.37
CA PRO A 389 -0.53 16.77 -17.16
C PRO A 389 -1.18 16.39 -15.83
N SER A 390 -1.85 15.25 -15.79
CA SER A 390 -2.64 14.81 -14.63
C SER A 390 -1.85 14.08 -13.56
N LEU A 391 -0.66 13.57 -13.87
CA LEU A 391 0.17 12.79 -12.95
C LEU A 391 1.61 13.32 -12.91
N LEU A 392 1.78 14.61 -12.60
CA LEU A 392 3.08 15.19 -12.28
C LEU A 392 3.41 14.82 -10.84
N TYR A 393 4.53 14.12 -10.61
CA TYR A 393 4.88 13.64 -9.28
C TYR A 393 6.38 13.41 -9.11
N HIS A 394 6.79 13.10 -7.89
CA HIS A 394 8.16 12.84 -7.47
C HIS A 394 9.15 13.95 -7.87
N PRO A 395 8.88 15.21 -7.46
CA PRO A 395 9.83 16.29 -7.70
C PRO A 395 11.12 16.04 -6.90
N MET A 396 12.26 16.37 -7.52
CA MET A 396 13.56 16.40 -6.85
C MET A 396 14.42 17.56 -7.37
N PHE A 397 15.23 18.15 -6.52
CA PHE A 397 16.34 19.00 -6.94
C PHE A 397 17.58 18.15 -7.13
N ASP A 398 18.27 18.35 -8.24
CA ASP A 398 19.60 17.80 -8.41
C ASP A 398 20.66 18.71 -7.77
N SER A 399 21.90 18.25 -7.70
CA SER A 399 23.03 19.01 -7.14
C SER A 399 23.34 20.34 -7.85
N ARG A 400 22.78 20.53 -9.04
CA ARG A 400 22.87 21.79 -9.86
C ARG A 400 21.76 22.78 -9.53
N GLY A 401 20.76 22.35 -8.72
CA GLY A 401 19.58 23.13 -8.36
C GLY A 401 18.48 23.13 -9.43
N LEU A 402 18.51 22.19 -10.38
CA LEU A 402 17.46 21.96 -11.36
C LEU A 402 16.33 21.15 -10.71
N LEU A 403 15.08 21.55 -10.96
CA LEU A 403 13.90 20.82 -10.50
C LEU A 403 13.46 19.80 -11.53
N TRP A 404 13.56 18.53 -11.17
CA TRP A 404 13.15 17.41 -12.00
C TRP A 404 11.85 16.81 -11.51
N PHE A 405 10.97 16.39 -12.43
CA PHE A 405 9.74 15.65 -12.11
C PHE A 405 9.27 14.84 -13.31
N GLY A 406 8.51 13.78 -13.05
CA GLY A 406 7.96 12.90 -14.07
C GLY A 406 6.48 13.12 -14.33
N ASN A 407 5.98 12.63 -15.48
CA ASN A 407 4.57 12.41 -15.71
C ASN A 407 4.29 10.92 -15.88
N GLY A 408 3.44 10.38 -15.01
CA GLY A 408 3.02 8.98 -15.02
C GLY A 408 1.83 8.66 -15.90
N ASN A 409 1.26 9.64 -16.60
CA ASN A 409 0.11 9.40 -17.46
C ASN A 409 0.54 8.87 -18.83
N TYR A 410 -0.01 7.71 -19.22
CA TYR A 410 0.31 7.01 -20.48
C TYR A 410 0.05 7.82 -21.74
N LYS A 411 -0.83 8.82 -21.70
CA LYS A 411 -1.14 9.69 -22.86
C LYS A 411 -0.01 10.66 -23.17
N PHE A 412 0.82 10.98 -22.19
CA PHE A 412 1.94 11.89 -22.34
C PHE A 412 3.07 11.57 -21.36
N PRO A 413 3.74 10.41 -21.49
CA PRO A 413 4.89 10.09 -20.65
C PRO A 413 6.02 11.08 -20.94
N ALA A 414 6.51 11.75 -19.90
CA ALA A 414 7.54 12.77 -20.03
C ALA A 414 8.40 12.89 -18.77
N LEU A 415 9.65 13.26 -18.98
CA LEU A 415 10.55 13.75 -17.95
C LEU A 415 10.70 15.27 -18.14
N PHE A 416 10.51 16.02 -17.07
CA PHE A 416 10.63 17.47 -17.05
C PHE A 416 11.82 17.91 -16.23
N CYS A 417 12.48 18.97 -16.70
CA CYS A 417 13.55 19.67 -16.00
C CYS A 417 13.26 21.18 -16.03
N TYR A 418 13.04 21.77 -14.87
CA TYR A 418 12.80 23.20 -14.74
C TYR A 418 14.04 23.89 -14.11
N ASP A 419 14.63 24.80 -14.88
CA ASP A 419 15.70 25.68 -14.39
C ASP A 419 15.09 26.93 -13.76
N ARG A 420 15.19 27.04 -12.42
CA ARG A 420 14.67 28.17 -11.66
C ARG A 420 15.34 29.50 -11.99
N LYS A 421 16.61 29.48 -12.45
CA LYS A 421 17.40 30.70 -12.72
C LYS A 421 17.02 31.33 -14.06
N THR A 422 16.75 30.52 -15.05
CA THR A 422 16.38 30.98 -16.39
C THR A 422 14.88 30.90 -16.64
N GLU A 423 14.12 30.36 -15.68
CA GLU A 423 12.68 30.07 -15.80
C GLU A 423 12.33 29.21 -17.03
N THR A 424 13.25 28.32 -17.41
CA THR A 424 13.10 27.48 -18.61
C THR A 424 12.68 26.06 -18.22
N LEU A 425 11.63 25.54 -18.87
CA LEU A 425 11.21 24.14 -18.76
C LEU A 425 11.66 23.35 -19.97
N HIS A 426 12.50 22.35 -19.74
CA HIS A 426 12.85 21.32 -20.71
C HIS A 426 11.91 20.14 -20.60
N THR A 427 11.40 19.66 -21.75
CA THR A 427 10.48 18.53 -21.82
C THR A 427 11.09 17.42 -22.65
N ILE A 428 11.30 16.25 -22.07
CA ILE A 428 11.88 15.08 -22.71
C ILE A 428 10.79 14.02 -22.85
N THR A 429 10.45 13.67 -24.10
CA THR A 429 9.44 12.65 -24.44
C THR A 429 10.01 11.49 -25.23
N ASN A 430 11.23 11.67 -25.78
CA ASN A 430 11.94 10.66 -26.56
C ASN A 430 13.06 10.07 -25.71
N PHE A 431 12.91 8.82 -25.31
CA PHE A 431 13.90 8.13 -24.47
C PHE A 431 14.78 7.24 -25.35
N ILE A 432 15.80 7.84 -25.98
CA ILE A 432 16.73 7.16 -26.87
C ILE A 432 17.98 6.76 -26.09
N ASN A 433 18.38 5.49 -26.18
CA ASN A 433 19.58 5.01 -25.51
C ASN A 433 20.85 5.17 -26.37
N GLN A 434 22.01 4.82 -25.81
CA GLN A 434 23.33 4.88 -26.44
C GLN A 434 23.48 4.05 -27.74
N ASP A 435 22.58 3.10 -27.98
CA ASP A 435 22.55 2.25 -29.16
C ASP A 435 21.57 2.77 -30.24
N GLY A 436 20.95 3.94 -29.99
CA GLY A 436 19.94 4.52 -30.88
C GLY A 436 18.55 3.89 -30.74
N ASN A 437 18.35 3.00 -29.74
CA ASN A 437 17.05 2.37 -29.51
C ASN A 437 16.17 3.28 -28.65
N SER A 438 14.89 3.41 -29.02
CA SER A 438 13.90 4.14 -28.25
C SER A 438 13.24 3.22 -27.22
N LEU A 439 13.30 3.60 -25.95
CA LEU A 439 12.54 2.96 -24.87
C LEU A 439 11.07 3.40 -24.98
N LYS A 440 10.19 2.45 -25.25
CA LYS A 440 8.74 2.68 -25.28
C LYS A 440 8.18 2.61 -23.85
N THR A 441 8.22 3.73 -23.14
CA THR A 441 7.61 3.85 -21.81
C THR A 441 6.27 4.56 -21.90
N THR A 442 5.37 4.24 -20.97
CA THR A 442 4.09 4.94 -20.78
C THR A 442 4.03 5.72 -19.47
N ALA A 443 5.08 5.67 -18.65
CA ALA A 443 5.16 6.43 -17.41
C ALA A 443 6.61 6.67 -17.00
N VAL A 444 6.94 7.90 -16.62
CA VAL A 444 8.17 8.26 -15.89
C VAL A 444 7.81 8.36 -14.43
N LYS A 445 8.30 7.43 -13.60
CA LYS A 445 7.79 7.23 -12.25
C LYS A 445 8.67 7.78 -11.15
N TYR A 446 9.99 7.71 -11.30
CA TYR A 446 10.89 8.13 -10.24
C TYR A 446 12.19 8.69 -10.80
N ILE A 447 12.83 9.59 -10.06
CA ILE A 447 14.11 10.20 -10.40
C ILE A 447 14.97 10.22 -9.14
N ALA A 448 16.23 9.80 -9.26
CA ALA A 448 17.20 9.88 -8.17
C ALA A 448 18.57 10.28 -8.71
N GLU A 449 19.26 11.16 -8.02
CA GLU A 449 20.64 11.53 -8.31
C GLU A 449 21.61 10.62 -7.56
N ASP A 450 22.66 10.14 -8.22
CA ASP A 450 23.71 9.36 -7.58
C ASP A 450 24.90 10.25 -7.13
N MET A 451 25.87 9.66 -6.44
CA MET A 451 27.03 10.40 -5.92
C MET A 451 27.98 10.93 -7.00
N GLU A 452 27.80 10.52 -8.24
CA GLU A 452 28.53 11.03 -9.41
C GLU A 452 27.72 12.09 -10.17
N ASN A 453 26.59 12.54 -9.57
CA ASN A 453 25.64 13.50 -10.11
C ASN A 453 24.95 13.03 -11.40
N ASN A 454 24.90 11.73 -11.65
CA ASN A 454 24.08 11.16 -12.72
C ASN A 454 22.64 10.98 -12.22
N LEU A 455 21.67 11.04 -13.13
CA LEU A 455 20.26 10.85 -12.80
C LEU A 455 19.80 9.47 -13.25
N TRP A 456 19.25 8.73 -12.32
CA TRP A 456 18.58 7.45 -12.54
C TRP A 456 17.09 7.68 -12.68
N ILE A 457 16.52 7.28 -13.80
CA ILE A 457 15.11 7.50 -14.14
C ILE A 457 14.41 6.15 -14.19
N GLY A 458 13.47 5.95 -13.27
CA GLY A 458 12.59 4.79 -13.21
C GLY A 458 11.38 4.98 -14.11
N THR A 459 11.12 3.99 -14.94
CA THR A 459 9.95 3.96 -15.84
C THR A 459 9.16 2.66 -15.63
N ASN A 460 7.96 2.57 -16.19
CA ASN A 460 7.20 1.32 -16.15
C ASN A 460 7.76 0.20 -17.06
N THR A 461 8.85 0.45 -17.78
CA THR A 461 9.47 -0.52 -18.70
C THR A 461 10.98 -0.68 -18.49
N GLY A 462 11.50 -0.17 -17.40
CA GLY A 462 12.90 -0.29 -17.03
C GLY A 462 13.51 0.99 -16.48
N VAL A 463 14.83 0.98 -16.35
CA VAL A 463 15.61 2.09 -15.83
C VAL A 463 16.47 2.72 -16.91
N LEU A 464 16.60 4.05 -16.85
CA LEU A 464 17.48 4.85 -17.70
C LEU A 464 18.45 5.63 -16.82
N LEU A 465 19.67 5.83 -17.30
CA LEU A 465 20.69 6.68 -16.71
C LEU A 465 20.90 7.89 -17.61
N LEU A 466 20.75 9.10 -17.06
CA LEU A 466 21.19 10.34 -17.69
C LEU A 466 22.49 10.77 -17.03
N GLU A 467 23.59 10.65 -17.79
CA GLU A 467 24.92 11.01 -17.32
C GLU A 467 25.02 12.52 -17.06
N ALA A 468 25.71 12.91 -16.00
CA ALA A 468 25.91 14.31 -15.60
C ALA A 468 26.48 15.19 -16.74
N SER A 469 27.37 14.63 -17.57
CA SER A 469 27.98 15.29 -18.72
C SER A 469 27.02 15.66 -19.84
N LYS A 470 25.84 15.02 -19.89
CA LYS A 470 24.85 15.19 -20.95
C LYS A 470 23.73 16.19 -20.59
N ILE A 471 23.63 16.60 -19.33
CA ILE A 471 22.55 17.49 -18.87
C ILE A 471 22.55 18.84 -19.60
N ASN A 472 23.70 19.34 -20.02
CA ASN A 472 23.81 20.57 -20.82
C ASN A 472 23.23 20.45 -22.24
N GLN A 473 22.83 19.25 -22.68
CA GLN A 473 22.26 18.99 -23.99
C GLN A 473 20.72 18.97 -23.99
N LEU A 474 20.11 19.28 -22.83
CA LEU A 474 18.64 19.33 -22.71
C LEU A 474 18.00 20.24 -23.77
N PRO A 475 16.86 19.83 -24.38
CA PRO A 475 16.11 18.58 -24.11
C PRO A 475 16.57 17.36 -24.95
N ASP A 476 17.53 17.52 -25.87
CA ASP A 476 17.95 16.50 -26.85
C ASP A 476 19.05 15.60 -26.28
N VAL A 477 18.72 14.87 -25.24
CA VAL A 477 19.66 13.99 -24.51
C VAL A 477 19.58 12.55 -24.95
N THR A 478 20.71 11.84 -24.86
CA THR A 478 20.80 10.39 -25.02
C THR A 478 21.03 9.72 -23.67
N PHE A 479 20.20 8.77 -23.34
CA PHE A 479 20.28 8.00 -22.10
C PHE A 479 21.24 6.82 -22.23
N THR A 480 21.73 6.35 -21.11
CA THR A 480 22.49 5.10 -21.00
C THR A 480 21.62 4.03 -20.36
N GLN A 481 21.43 2.90 -21.04
CA GLN A 481 20.90 1.67 -20.46
C GLN A 481 22.06 0.74 -20.17
N ILE A 482 22.26 0.40 -18.89
CA ILE A 482 23.37 -0.47 -18.44
C ILE A 482 23.18 -1.85 -19.05
N LYS A 483 24.24 -2.37 -19.69
CA LYS A 483 24.24 -3.71 -20.29
C LYS A 483 24.79 -4.74 -19.32
N ILE A 484 24.05 -5.80 -19.10
CA ILE A 484 24.42 -6.96 -18.28
C ILE A 484 24.76 -8.12 -19.21
N PRO A 485 26.02 -8.58 -19.27
CA PRO A 485 26.41 -9.72 -20.10
C PRO A 485 25.63 -10.98 -19.71
N ARG A 486 25.18 -11.73 -20.70
CA ARG A 486 24.61 -13.07 -20.47
C ARG A 486 25.75 -14.05 -20.18
N ASN A 487 25.68 -14.73 -19.05
CA ASN A 487 26.65 -15.77 -18.69
C ASN A 487 26.30 -17.14 -19.33
N ASP A 488 25.91 -17.14 -20.60
CA ASP A 488 25.44 -18.31 -21.35
C ASP A 488 26.42 -18.74 -22.47
N GLY A 489 27.65 -18.18 -22.47
CA GLY A 489 28.67 -18.43 -23.50
C GLY A 489 28.48 -17.63 -24.78
N THR A 490 27.49 -16.75 -24.85
CA THR A 490 27.30 -15.81 -25.96
C THR A 490 27.93 -14.45 -25.62
N ASN A 491 28.23 -13.63 -26.63
CA ASN A 491 28.65 -12.24 -26.44
C ASN A 491 27.43 -11.28 -26.33
N LEU A 492 26.25 -11.80 -25.96
CA LEU A 492 25.04 -11.01 -25.84
C LEU A 492 24.91 -10.40 -24.45
N ALA A 493 24.24 -9.27 -24.35
CA ALA A 493 23.92 -8.59 -23.11
C ALA A 493 22.46 -8.16 -23.10
N ASP A 494 21.84 -8.17 -21.93
CA ASP A 494 20.51 -7.61 -21.69
C ASP A 494 20.64 -6.23 -21.06
N TYR A 495 19.66 -5.37 -21.25
CA TYR A 495 19.61 -4.11 -20.49
C TYR A 495 19.15 -4.36 -19.06
N LEU A 496 19.79 -3.67 -18.14
CA LEU A 496 19.48 -3.73 -16.71
C LEU A 496 17.98 -3.45 -16.46
N LEU A 497 17.29 -4.37 -15.77
CA LEU A 497 15.87 -4.26 -15.41
C LEU A 497 14.93 -3.95 -16.61
N ALA A 498 15.29 -4.39 -17.83
CA ALA A 498 14.44 -4.21 -19.00
C ALA A 498 13.08 -4.89 -18.80
N GLY A 499 12.00 -4.15 -19.08
CA GLY A 499 10.62 -4.64 -18.90
C GLY A 499 10.12 -4.68 -17.47
N VAL A 500 10.92 -4.24 -16.50
CA VAL A 500 10.53 -4.18 -15.08
C VAL A 500 9.92 -2.81 -14.77
N ASP A 501 8.77 -2.81 -14.11
CA ASP A 501 8.10 -1.59 -13.65
C ASP A 501 8.81 -1.03 -12.40
N ILE A 502 9.55 0.07 -12.55
CA ILE A 502 10.30 0.73 -11.48
C ILE A 502 9.43 1.78 -10.81
N THR A 503 9.10 1.56 -9.54
CA THR A 503 8.21 2.44 -8.77
C THR A 503 8.94 3.45 -7.88
N CYS A 504 10.14 3.11 -7.42
CA CYS A 504 10.98 4.02 -6.63
C CYS A 504 12.47 3.66 -6.78
N ILE A 505 13.33 4.65 -6.51
CA ILE A 505 14.78 4.50 -6.53
C ILE A 505 15.35 5.18 -5.28
N ALA A 506 16.28 4.52 -4.61
CA ALA A 506 17.06 5.12 -3.55
C ALA A 506 18.55 4.88 -3.77
N VAL A 507 19.36 5.89 -3.52
CA VAL A 507 20.82 5.80 -3.57
C VAL A 507 21.34 5.85 -2.14
N ASP A 508 22.10 4.84 -1.75
CA ASP A 508 22.67 4.76 -0.40
C ASP A 508 24.06 5.43 -0.30
N LYS A 509 24.55 5.54 0.92
CA LYS A 509 25.87 6.16 1.22
C LYS A 509 27.07 5.47 0.56
N SER A 510 26.90 4.28 0.03
CA SER A 510 27.92 3.55 -0.73
C SER A 510 27.71 3.66 -2.24
N ASN A 511 26.87 4.58 -2.69
CA ASN A 511 26.46 4.79 -4.08
C ASN A 511 25.77 3.57 -4.71
N ARG A 512 25.23 2.63 -3.90
CA ARG A 512 24.44 1.52 -4.42
C ARG A 512 23.03 2.01 -4.71
N LYS A 513 22.42 1.46 -5.74
CA LYS A 513 21.10 1.84 -6.21
C LYS A 513 20.09 0.76 -5.82
N TRP A 514 19.09 1.14 -5.08
CA TRP A 514 17.97 0.30 -4.68
C TRP A 514 16.78 0.62 -5.57
N PHE A 515 16.26 -0.36 -6.29
CA PHE A 515 15.12 -0.21 -7.19
C PHE A 515 13.93 -0.98 -6.62
N GLY A 516 12.90 -0.27 -6.19
CA GLY A 516 11.61 -0.85 -5.87
C GLY A 516 10.79 -1.04 -7.15
N THR A 517 10.05 -2.13 -7.23
CA THR A 517 9.30 -2.51 -8.42
C THR A 517 7.83 -2.74 -8.12
N GLY A 518 6.97 -2.69 -9.13
CA GLY A 518 5.53 -2.88 -8.98
C GLY A 518 5.15 -4.30 -8.55
N SER A 519 5.91 -5.32 -8.95
CA SER A 519 5.56 -6.73 -8.67
C SER A 519 6.75 -7.67 -8.47
N ASN A 520 7.99 -7.19 -8.65
CA ASN A 520 9.19 -8.04 -8.67
C ASN A 520 10.09 -7.85 -7.45
N GLY A 521 9.57 -7.23 -6.38
CA GLY A 521 10.33 -6.96 -5.15
C GLY A 521 11.32 -5.81 -5.31
N VAL A 522 12.48 -5.91 -4.66
CA VAL A 522 13.52 -4.87 -4.62
C VAL A 522 14.83 -5.42 -5.19
N TYR A 523 15.46 -4.65 -6.07
CA TYR A 523 16.78 -4.94 -6.62
C TYR A 523 17.83 -4.00 -6.03
N LEU A 524 19.00 -4.53 -5.71
CA LEU A 524 20.17 -3.78 -5.25
C LEU A 524 21.29 -3.94 -6.27
N ILE A 525 21.87 -2.82 -6.71
CA ILE A 525 22.92 -2.75 -7.72
C ILE A 525 24.02 -1.80 -7.26
#